data_97657213a951d0f330cd67511623d52e
#
_entry.id   97657213a951d0f330cd67511623d52e
#
_cell.length_a   1.000
_cell.length_b   1.000
_cell.length_c   1.000
_cell.angle_alpha   90.00
_cell.angle_beta   90.00
_cell.angle_gamma   90.00
#
_symmetry.space_group_name_H-M   'P 1'
#
loop_
_entity.id
_entity.type
_entity.pdbx_description
1 polymer ?
#
loop_
_entity_poly.entity_id
_entity_poly.type
_entity_poly.pdbx_seq_one_letter_code
_entity_poly.pdbx_strand_id
1 'polypeptide(L)'
;MTDKPLKIGLLLDDYIIPAWTLVMIEEIMASDYAEINLVVVNDNDKIQENKTVKEKLSRNSGRLPYLIVRRSLEAIYSKLIERNTYLTNAEEPKDSHELLQSITSIKVKTIRKTWSDYFQPTDVKTIEQHAPDILLRLGFGILRGDILKSARYGIWSFHHGDNRVNRGGPAGYWESMQGWPDTGSVLQILSEDLDNGKILYRSFSCTNAMSVQDNKSNYYWKTLSFVSRKLRELHSDGAEKFFAKVDDDNRHPEFYSERLYTQPNNTELAKLTFNKVLEKISHLYRNKFVLDQWILMFDLKEEFSSSLWRYKKIIPPVDRFWADPYIIHRDGKYYIYIEEYPYATDKGHISLITMDEEGNYDEPQVVLDKPYHLSYPYVFEHEGVTYMIPESMDNRTIELYECTEFPDKWEFKMNLMQDIIAVDATLLRHNGKWWMFANVLEREDMSSFDELCVFYSDELLSNEWTPHRMNPVISDCSRARPAGNFFEQQGKIYRPSQNCSTRYGYGYNISEVTTLNENDYSEELVSSVKPNWDKKIIGTHTFNRVGNLHIIDAIYRRRK
;
A
#
# COMPACT_ATOMS: atom_id res chain seq x y z
N MET A 1 12.30 -28.18 -5.84
CA MET A 1 13.06 -27.34 -4.89
C MET A 1 14.52 -27.35 -5.30
N THR A 2 15.14 -26.20 -5.47
CA THR A 2 16.59 -26.14 -5.67
C THR A 2 17.22 -26.15 -4.29
N ASP A 3 18.03 -27.16 -3.94
CA ASP A 3 18.72 -27.27 -2.64
C ASP A 3 19.76 -26.15 -2.40
N LYS A 4 19.95 -25.27 -3.36
CA LYS A 4 20.97 -24.20 -3.31
C LYS A 4 20.32 -22.83 -3.39
N PRO A 5 20.79 -21.84 -2.59
CA PRO A 5 20.33 -20.48 -2.70
C PRO A 5 20.60 -19.89 -4.10
N LEU A 6 19.74 -18.96 -4.52
CA LEU A 6 19.87 -18.21 -5.76
C LEU A 6 21.07 -17.24 -5.66
N LYS A 7 21.91 -17.21 -6.68
CA LYS A 7 23.07 -16.31 -6.76
C LYS A 7 22.68 -14.95 -7.31
N ILE A 8 22.86 -13.92 -6.49
CA ILE A 8 22.47 -12.55 -6.81
C ILE A 8 23.70 -11.68 -7.02
N GLY A 9 23.77 -11.02 -8.18
CA GLY A 9 24.74 -9.95 -8.41
C GLY A 9 24.07 -8.57 -8.25
N LEU A 10 24.75 -7.64 -7.60
CA LEU A 10 24.29 -6.25 -7.43
C LEU A 10 24.96 -5.32 -8.43
N LEU A 11 24.20 -4.49 -9.14
CA LEU A 11 24.69 -3.42 -10.00
C LEU A 11 24.53 -2.08 -9.28
N LEU A 12 25.61 -1.50 -8.77
CA LEU A 12 25.62 -0.29 -7.92
C LEU A 12 26.35 0.87 -8.60
N ASP A 13 25.90 2.10 -8.37
CA ASP A 13 26.66 3.29 -8.75
C ASP A 13 27.78 3.62 -7.75
N ASP A 14 27.60 3.24 -6.48
CA ASP A 14 28.52 3.45 -5.36
C ASP A 14 28.09 2.58 -4.18
N TYR A 15 28.96 2.47 -3.17
CA TYR A 15 28.60 1.86 -1.88
C TYR A 15 27.76 2.77 -0.99
N ILE A 16 27.65 4.06 -1.30
CA ILE A 16 26.68 4.94 -0.65
C ILE A 16 25.34 4.80 -1.36
N ILE A 17 24.43 4.08 -0.72
CA ILE A 17 23.13 3.67 -1.30
C ILE A 17 21.97 4.23 -0.47
N PRO A 18 20.74 4.31 -1.03
CA PRO A 18 19.54 4.68 -0.27
C PRO A 18 19.24 3.71 0.88
N ALA A 19 18.66 4.21 1.97
CA ALA A 19 18.33 3.42 3.15
C ALA A 19 17.43 2.20 2.82
N TRP A 20 16.40 2.37 1.98
CA TRP A 20 15.54 1.28 1.55
C TRP A 20 16.31 0.16 0.80
N THR A 21 17.32 0.56 0.01
CA THR A 21 18.17 -0.40 -0.72
C THR A 21 19.06 -1.19 0.24
N LEU A 22 19.62 -0.52 1.26
CA LEU A 22 20.44 -1.20 2.27
C LEU A 22 19.62 -2.27 3.00
N VAL A 23 18.43 -1.92 3.49
CA VAL A 23 17.54 -2.86 4.18
C VAL A 23 17.16 -4.04 3.28
N MET A 24 16.86 -3.81 2.00
CA MET A 24 16.57 -4.89 1.05
C MET A 24 17.77 -5.85 0.89
N ILE A 25 19.00 -5.31 0.83
CA ILE A 25 20.23 -6.12 0.74
C ILE A 25 20.42 -6.95 2.02
N GLU A 26 20.21 -6.35 3.20
CA GLU A 26 20.27 -7.03 4.50
C GLU A 26 19.25 -8.19 4.58
N GLU A 27 18.02 -7.98 4.12
CA GLU A 27 16.99 -9.03 4.06
C GLU A 27 17.39 -10.19 3.14
N ILE A 28 17.96 -9.89 1.95
CA ILE A 28 18.44 -10.91 1.03
C ILE A 28 19.58 -11.72 1.68
N MET A 29 20.53 -11.05 2.34
CA MET A 29 21.67 -11.71 2.99
C MET A 29 21.27 -12.55 4.21
N ALA A 30 20.19 -12.18 4.89
CA ALA A 30 19.63 -12.92 6.03
C ALA A 30 18.78 -14.15 5.60
N SER A 31 18.46 -14.27 4.30
CA SER A 31 17.59 -15.33 3.79
C SER A 31 18.36 -16.64 3.55
N ASP A 32 17.61 -17.75 3.53
CA ASP A 32 18.14 -19.10 3.17
C ASP A 32 17.93 -19.44 1.68
N TYR A 33 17.16 -18.62 0.95
CA TYR A 33 16.81 -18.85 -0.46
C TYR A 33 17.67 -18.07 -1.47
N ALA A 34 18.50 -17.11 -1.02
CA ALA A 34 19.35 -16.31 -1.89
C ALA A 34 20.68 -15.93 -1.21
N GLU A 35 21.74 -15.78 -2.01
CA GLU A 35 23.05 -15.29 -1.57
C GLU A 35 23.56 -14.23 -2.55
N ILE A 36 24.19 -13.17 -2.02
CA ILE A 36 24.84 -12.16 -2.86
C ILE A 36 26.27 -12.63 -3.16
N ASN A 37 26.56 -12.97 -4.41
CA ASN A 37 27.84 -13.52 -4.83
C ASN A 37 28.73 -12.57 -5.62
N LEU A 38 28.18 -11.40 -6.05
CA LEU A 38 28.90 -10.43 -6.87
C LEU A 38 28.38 -9.02 -6.63
N VAL A 39 29.30 -8.05 -6.54
CA VAL A 39 28.99 -6.61 -6.58
C VAL A 39 29.70 -5.98 -7.79
N VAL A 40 28.93 -5.38 -8.69
CA VAL A 40 29.44 -4.65 -9.85
C VAL A 40 29.30 -3.17 -9.60
N VAL A 41 30.40 -2.46 -9.45
CA VAL A 41 30.42 -1.04 -9.13
C VAL A 41 30.72 -0.21 -10.37
N ASN A 42 29.94 0.80 -10.61
CA ASN A 42 30.11 1.75 -11.70
C ASN A 42 31.36 2.62 -11.45
N ASP A 43 32.43 2.39 -12.25
CA ASP A 43 33.69 3.14 -12.20
C ASP A 43 33.76 4.23 -13.28
N ASN A 44 32.64 4.57 -13.90
CA ASN A 44 32.60 5.75 -14.74
C ASN A 44 32.99 6.97 -13.87
N ASP A 45 33.97 7.74 -14.35
CA ASP A 45 34.34 8.95 -13.65
C ASP A 45 33.04 9.67 -13.26
N LYS A 46 32.70 9.65 -11.97
CA LYS A 46 31.79 10.65 -11.42
C LYS A 46 32.42 11.93 -11.91
N ILE A 47 31.80 12.57 -12.93
CA ILE A 47 32.35 13.81 -13.47
C ILE A 47 32.66 14.63 -12.23
N GLN A 48 33.90 14.50 -11.71
CA GLN A 48 34.38 15.28 -10.58
C GLN A 48 34.16 16.69 -11.09
N GLU A 49 33.10 17.27 -10.59
CA GLU A 49 32.77 18.63 -10.92
C GLU A 49 33.78 19.55 -10.24
N ASN A 50 35.04 19.48 -10.65
CA ASN A 50 35.98 20.60 -10.62
C ASN A 50 35.55 21.72 -11.59
N LYS A 51 34.27 21.68 -11.99
CA LYS A 51 33.64 22.75 -12.74
C LYS A 51 33.40 23.92 -11.81
N THR A 52 33.85 25.08 -12.24
CA THR A 52 33.55 26.32 -11.53
C THR A 52 32.06 26.46 -11.27
N VAL A 53 31.69 27.14 -10.19
CA VAL A 53 30.28 27.42 -9.84
C VAL A 53 29.49 27.94 -11.07
N LYS A 54 30.18 28.68 -11.97
CA LYS A 54 29.62 29.21 -13.22
C LYS A 54 29.30 28.12 -14.24
N GLU A 55 30.14 27.09 -14.39
CA GLU A 55 29.88 25.96 -15.31
C GLU A 55 28.81 24.98 -14.75
N LYS A 56 28.77 24.82 -13.42
CA LYS A 56 27.69 24.11 -12.73
C LYS A 56 26.35 24.81 -12.93
N LEU A 57 26.31 26.13 -12.81
CA LEU A 57 25.14 26.96 -13.07
C LEU A 57 24.71 26.92 -14.55
N SER A 58 25.65 26.98 -15.49
CA SER A 58 25.37 26.95 -16.93
C SER A 58 24.78 25.61 -17.38
N ARG A 59 25.37 24.48 -16.93
CA ARG A 59 24.90 23.13 -17.30
C ARG A 59 23.59 22.74 -16.58
N ASN A 60 23.38 23.27 -15.38
CA ASN A 60 22.14 23.07 -14.60
C ASN A 60 21.14 24.22 -14.73
N SER A 61 21.39 25.21 -15.60
CA SER A 61 20.53 26.39 -15.73
C SER A 61 19.06 26.02 -16.01
N GLY A 62 18.82 24.97 -16.79
CA GLY A 62 17.50 24.42 -17.01
C GLY A 62 16.90 23.60 -15.83
N ARG A 63 17.77 23.08 -14.93
CA ARG A 63 17.35 22.24 -13.79
C ARG A 63 17.28 23.02 -12.48
N LEU A 64 17.98 24.12 -12.38
CA LEU A 64 18.08 24.93 -11.16
C LEU A 64 16.70 25.42 -10.66
N PRO A 65 15.83 25.97 -11.52
CA PRO A 65 14.48 26.36 -11.09
C PRO A 65 13.68 25.20 -10.49
N TYR A 66 13.73 24.02 -11.13
CA TYR A 66 13.07 22.82 -10.64
C TYR A 66 13.57 22.42 -9.23
N LEU A 67 14.88 22.38 -9.02
CA LEU A 67 15.47 22.00 -7.73
C LEU A 67 15.15 23.00 -6.61
N ILE A 68 15.17 24.30 -6.92
CA ILE A 68 14.82 25.36 -5.97
C ILE A 68 13.35 25.25 -5.58
N VAL A 69 12.45 25.16 -6.56
CA VAL A 69 11.01 25.09 -6.31
C VAL A 69 10.66 23.83 -5.51
N ARG A 70 11.21 22.68 -5.88
CA ARG A 70 10.99 21.43 -5.13
C ARG A 70 11.39 21.57 -3.67
N ARG A 71 12.65 22.07 -3.40
CA ARG A 71 13.13 22.26 -2.03
C ARG A 71 12.30 23.27 -1.25
N SER A 72 11.86 24.35 -1.91
CA SER A 72 11.02 25.37 -1.26
C SER A 72 9.65 24.82 -0.90
N LEU A 73 9.02 24.07 -1.79
CA LEU A 73 7.72 23.41 -1.52
C LEU A 73 7.83 22.40 -0.37
N GLU A 74 8.88 21.58 -0.34
CA GLU A 74 9.13 20.63 0.75
C GLU A 74 9.39 21.35 2.09
N ALA A 75 10.19 22.44 2.08
CA ALA A 75 10.44 23.23 3.28
C ALA A 75 9.17 23.91 3.81
N ILE A 76 8.28 24.38 2.93
CA ILE A 76 6.97 24.92 3.31
C ILE A 76 6.10 23.82 3.89
N TYR A 77 6.06 22.65 3.22
CA TYR A 77 5.29 21.50 3.70
C TYR A 77 5.73 21.07 5.10
N SER A 78 7.02 20.89 5.31
CA SER A 78 7.57 20.45 6.60
C SER A 78 7.32 21.41 7.77
N LYS A 79 7.02 22.69 7.49
CA LYS A 79 6.73 23.71 8.52
C LYS A 79 5.25 23.89 8.80
N LEU A 80 4.39 23.62 7.82
CA LEU A 80 2.97 23.96 7.87
C LEU A 80 2.03 22.78 8.05
N ILE A 81 2.53 21.57 7.83
CA ILE A 81 1.74 20.33 7.88
C ILE A 81 2.48 19.36 8.80
N GLU A 82 1.78 18.80 9.76
CA GLU A 82 2.31 17.71 10.58
C GLU A 82 2.72 16.56 9.67
N ARG A 83 3.99 16.17 9.76
CA ARG A 83 4.49 14.99 9.08
C ARG A 83 3.93 13.75 9.75
N ASN A 84 3.63 12.75 8.96
CA ASN A 84 3.50 11.40 9.49
C ASN A 84 4.84 11.03 10.15
N THR A 85 4.87 10.97 11.48
CA THR A 85 6.08 10.76 12.28
C THR A 85 6.69 9.37 12.05
N TYR A 86 5.91 8.43 11.54
CA TYR A 86 6.36 7.05 11.27
C TYR A 86 7.08 6.93 9.92
N LEU A 87 6.86 7.85 8.96
CA LEU A 87 7.46 7.77 7.64
C LEU A 87 8.91 8.30 7.64
N THR A 88 9.86 7.38 7.62
CA THR A 88 11.28 7.73 7.52
C THR A 88 11.70 8.03 6.08
N ASN A 89 12.83 8.75 5.89
CA ASN A 89 13.33 9.08 4.56
C ASN A 89 13.99 7.86 3.91
N ALA A 90 13.30 7.21 3.00
CA ALA A 90 13.79 6.04 2.28
C ALA A 90 15.05 6.32 1.42
N GLU A 91 15.22 7.56 0.94
CA GLU A 91 16.39 7.96 0.13
C GLU A 91 17.58 8.46 0.98
N GLU A 92 17.54 8.31 2.31
CA GLU A 92 18.67 8.70 3.17
C GLU A 92 19.92 7.91 2.76
N PRO A 93 21.06 8.60 2.46
CA PRO A 93 22.28 7.89 2.08
C PRO A 93 22.86 7.06 3.23
N LYS A 94 23.14 5.79 2.97
CA LYS A 94 23.74 4.82 3.91
C LYS A 94 24.99 4.21 3.29
N ASP A 95 26.00 3.95 4.11
CA ASP A 95 27.23 3.28 3.69
C ASP A 95 27.07 1.75 3.79
N SER A 96 27.24 1.06 2.67
CA SER A 96 27.16 -0.40 2.57
C SER A 96 28.54 -1.10 2.47
N HIS A 97 29.65 -0.38 2.60
CA HIS A 97 30.99 -0.96 2.46
C HIS A 97 31.22 -2.12 3.43
N GLU A 98 30.91 -1.92 4.71
CA GLU A 98 31.12 -2.94 5.74
C GLU A 98 30.27 -4.19 5.46
N LEU A 99 29.02 -4.00 5.07
CA LEU A 99 28.09 -5.08 4.74
C LEU A 99 28.58 -5.92 3.55
N LEU A 100 29.12 -5.29 2.52
CA LEU A 100 29.47 -5.91 1.24
C LEU A 100 30.97 -6.25 1.11
N GLN A 101 31.83 -5.97 2.10
CA GLN A 101 33.28 -6.11 2.03
C GLN A 101 33.78 -7.56 1.76
N SER A 102 33.00 -8.55 2.21
CA SER A 102 33.35 -9.98 2.02
C SER A 102 32.94 -10.52 0.64
N ILE A 103 32.17 -9.77 -0.13
CA ILE A 103 31.63 -10.20 -1.41
C ILE A 103 32.59 -9.78 -2.54
N THR A 104 32.78 -10.66 -3.53
CA THR A 104 33.60 -10.34 -4.69
C THR A 104 33.05 -9.09 -5.38
N SER A 105 33.94 -8.11 -5.58
CA SER A 105 33.59 -6.82 -6.20
C SER A 105 34.39 -6.59 -7.47
N ILE A 106 33.75 -6.13 -8.53
CA ILE A 106 34.38 -5.71 -9.78
C ILE A 106 33.98 -4.28 -10.12
N LYS A 107 34.93 -3.50 -10.65
CA LYS A 107 34.69 -2.13 -11.14
C LYS A 107 34.55 -2.16 -12.65
N VAL A 108 33.55 -1.49 -13.17
CA VAL A 108 33.19 -1.51 -14.59
C VAL A 108 33.02 -0.09 -15.11
N LYS A 109 33.68 0.21 -16.25
CA LYS A 109 33.48 1.44 -17.02
C LYS A 109 32.59 1.18 -18.21
N THR A 110 31.36 1.69 -18.16
CA THR A 110 30.39 1.55 -19.26
C THR A 110 30.65 2.57 -20.38
N ILE A 111 30.25 2.21 -21.59
CA ILE A 111 30.15 3.15 -22.70
C ILE A 111 28.81 3.85 -22.60
N ARG A 112 28.83 5.12 -22.17
CA ARG A 112 27.60 5.92 -22.03
C ARG A 112 27.19 6.57 -23.34
N LYS A 113 25.97 6.25 -23.81
CA LYS A 113 25.34 6.90 -24.96
C LYS A 113 24.06 7.59 -24.50
N THR A 114 24.04 8.92 -24.46
CA THR A 114 22.92 9.76 -23.99
C THR A 114 22.42 9.34 -22.60
N TRP A 115 21.46 8.43 -22.52
CA TRP A 115 20.87 7.94 -21.25
C TRP A 115 21.12 6.45 -21.01
N SER A 116 21.82 5.76 -21.95
CA SER A 116 22.04 4.32 -21.94
C SER A 116 23.48 3.97 -21.62
N ASP A 117 23.66 2.93 -20.82
CA ASP A 117 24.96 2.35 -20.46
C ASP A 117 25.13 1.00 -21.16
N TYR A 118 26.25 0.84 -21.87
CA TYR A 118 26.67 -0.38 -22.51
C TYR A 118 27.91 -0.92 -21.81
N PHE A 119 27.91 -2.17 -21.41
CA PHE A 119 29.06 -2.82 -20.81
C PHE A 119 30.07 -3.25 -21.89
N GLN A 120 31.38 -3.24 -21.56
CA GLN A 120 32.39 -3.79 -22.42
C GLN A 120 32.22 -5.33 -22.51
N PRO A 121 32.50 -5.96 -23.65
CA PRO A 121 32.38 -7.42 -23.77
C PRO A 121 33.24 -8.20 -22.76
N THR A 122 34.40 -7.63 -22.35
CA THR A 122 35.27 -8.19 -21.31
C THR A 122 34.60 -8.21 -19.94
N ASP A 123 33.88 -7.13 -19.60
CA ASP A 123 33.20 -7.00 -18.31
C ASP A 123 31.99 -7.91 -18.25
N VAL A 124 31.23 -8.02 -19.36
CA VAL A 124 30.11 -8.99 -19.47
C VAL A 124 30.61 -10.42 -19.23
N LYS A 125 31.72 -10.83 -19.89
CA LYS A 125 32.31 -12.16 -19.68
C LYS A 125 32.76 -12.38 -18.23
N THR A 126 33.33 -11.35 -17.59
CA THR A 126 33.71 -11.47 -16.19
C THR A 126 32.50 -11.67 -15.28
N ILE A 127 31.40 -10.95 -15.53
CA ILE A 127 30.14 -11.13 -14.79
C ILE A 127 29.59 -12.55 -15.00
N GLU A 128 29.57 -13.05 -16.25
CA GLU A 128 29.12 -14.41 -16.59
C GLU A 128 29.93 -15.51 -15.89
N GLN A 129 31.24 -15.30 -15.66
CA GLN A 129 32.09 -16.23 -14.93
C GLN A 129 31.68 -16.41 -13.47
N HIS A 130 31.07 -15.42 -12.86
CA HIS A 130 30.49 -15.52 -11.50
C HIS A 130 29.14 -16.24 -11.48
N ALA A 131 28.58 -16.57 -12.67
CA ALA A 131 27.34 -17.28 -12.88
C ALA A 131 26.17 -16.78 -11.99
N PRO A 132 25.85 -15.47 -12.01
CA PRO A 132 24.71 -14.98 -11.27
C PRO A 132 23.41 -15.55 -11.84
N ASP A 133 22.51 -15.98 -10.96
CA ASP A 133 21.15 -16.34 -11.38
C ASP A 133 20.36 -15.08 -11.75
N ILE A 134 20.53 -14.01 -10.98
CA ILE A 134 19.86 -12.72 -11.17
C ILE A 134 20.86 -11.58 -10.95
N LEU A 135 20.77 -10.53 -11.77
CA LEU A 135 21.39 -9.24 -11.48
C LEU A 135 20.32 -8.26 -10.99
N LEU A 136 20.53 -7.63 -9.83
CA LEU A 136 19.67 -6.56 -9.32
C LEU A 136 20.24 -5.20 -9.73
N ARG A 137 19.49 -4.46 -10.56
CA ARG A 137 19.88 -3.11 -10.97
C ARG A 137 19.44 -2.08 -9.93
N LEU A 138 20.39 -1.56 -9.19
CA LEU A 138 20.23 -0.53 -8.15
C LEU A 138 21.00 0.76 -8.49
N GLY A 139 21.77 0.73 -9.56
CA GLY A 139 22.54 1.82 -10.12
C GLY A 139 22.62 1.73 -11.65
N PHE A 140 23.55 2.45 -12.24
CA PHE A 140 23.74 2.63 -13.69
C PHE A 140 22.57 3.38 -14.37
N GLY A 141 22.75 3.74 -15.63
CA GLY A 141 21.71 4.29 -16.48
C GLY A 141 20.79 3.21 -17.07
N ILE A 142 20.19 3.49 -18.23
CA ILE A 142 19.39 2.51 -18.97
C ILE A 142 20.35 1.46 -19.56
N LEU A 143 20.26 0.22 -19.10
CA LEU A 143 21.13 -0.87 -19.58
C LEU A 143 20.69 -1.34 -20.96
N ARG A 144 21.68 -1.60 -21.82
CA ARG A 144 21.49 -2.07 -23.20
C ARG A 144 22.56 -3.10 -23.60
N GLY A 145 22.23 -3.95 -24.57
CA GLY A 145 23.14 -4.91 -25.18
C GLY A 145 23.37 -6.17 -24.34
N ASP A 146 24.53 -6.77 -24.50
CA ASP A 146 24.81 -8.12 -24.00
C ASP A 146 24.67 -8.31 -22.49
N ILE A 147 24.83 -7.26 -21.71
CA ILE A 147 24.62 -7.31 -20.25
C ILE A 147 23.22 -7.82 -19.88
N LEU A 148 22.20 -7.55 -20.71
CA LEU A 148 20.83 -8.01 -20.46
C LEU A 148 20.69 -9.53 -20.44
N LYS A 149 21.67 -10.26 -20.98
CA LYS A 149 21.69 -11.74 -21.07
C LYS A 149 22.73 -12.38 -20.16
N SER A 150 23.46 -11.60 -19.36
CA SER A 150 24.60 -12.08 -18.55
C SER A 150 24.22 -12.80 -17.25
N ALA A 151 22.94 -12.85 -16.90
CA ALA A 151 22.43 -13.63 -15.78
C ALA A 151 21.36 -14.63 -16.24
N ARG A 152 21.30 -15.77 -15.55
CA ARG A 152 20.40 -16.89 -15.92
C ARG A 152 18.94 -16.49 -16.03
N TYR A 153 18.46 -15.67 -15.10
CA TYR A 153 17.07 -15.19 -15.01
C TYR A 153 16.95 -13.67 -15.28
N GLY A 154 17.96 -13.11 -15.96
CA GLY A 154 17.98 -11.73 -16.41
C GLY A 154 18.32 -10.71 -15.34
N ILE A 155 18.10 -9.45 -15.68
CA ILE A 155 18.32 -8.29 -14.80
C ILE A 155 17.00 -7.83 -14.25
N TRP A 156 16.84 -7.90 -12.94
CA TRP A 156 15.66 -7.36 -12.24
C TRP A 156 15.88 -5.90 -11.88
N SER A 157 14.89 -5.08 -12.15
CA SER A 157 14.97 -3.65 -11.93
C SER A 157 13.64 -3.08 -11.48
N PHE A 158 13.70 -2.09 -10.60
CA PHE A 158 12.52 -1.31 -10.24
C PHE A 158 12.23 -0.24 -11.30
N HIS A 159 10.94 -0.01 -11.52
CA HIS A 159 10.40 1.20 -12.10
C HIS A 159 9.38 1.78 -11.11
N HIS A 160 9.68 2.96 -10.56
CA HIS A 160 8.81 3.64 -9.60
C HIS A 160 7.86 4.57 -10.33
N GLY A 161 6.81 3.98 -10.85
CA GLY A 161 5.73 4.52 -11.64
C GLY A 161 4.86 3.38 -12.15
N ASP A 162 3.62 3.64 -12.54
CA ASP A 162 2.85 2.70 -13.36
C ASP A 162 3.34 2.79 -14.80
N ASN A 163 4.04 1.77 -15.29
CA ASN A 163 4.63 1.74 -16.62
C ASN A 163 3.59 1.78 -17.77
N ARG A 164 2.29 1.74 -17.46
CA ARG A 164 1.19 1.95 -18.42
C ARG A 164 0.90 3.43 -18.63
N VAL A 165 1.20 4.30 -17.65
CA VAL A 165 0.89 5.74 -17.68
C VAL A 165 2.13 6.62 -17.51
N ASN A 166 3.24 6.12 -16.94
CA ASN A 166 4.48 6.86 -16.73
C ASN A 166 5.72 5.96 -16.93
N ARG A 167 6.35 6.02 -18.11
CA ARG A 167 7.63 5.35 -18.43
C ARG A 167 8.82 6.27 -18.34
N GLY A 168 8.79 7.27 -17.46
CA GLY A 168 9.85 8.26 -17.38
C GLY A 168 10.13 8.68 -15.96
N GLY A 169 10.51 9.94 -15.77
CA GLY A 169 10.85 10.47 -14.47
C GLY A 169 10.65 11.99 -14.37
N PRO A 170 10.91 12.58 -13.21
CA PRO A 170 11.42 11.96 -11.97
C PRO A 170 10.37 11.09 -11.27
N ALA A 171 10.82 10.00 -10.67
CA ALA A 171 9.95 9.06 -9.97
C ALA A 171 9.09 9.74 -8.91
N GLY A 172 7.77 9.45 -8.88
CA GLY A 172 6.81 9.97 -7.91
C GLY A 172 6.52 11.48 -8.00
N TYR A 173 7.18 12.19 -8.93
CA TYR A 173 7.04 13.63 -9.06
C TYR A 173 5.75 14.04 -9.75
N TRP A 174 5.46 13.45 -10.91
CA TRP A 174 4.30 13.82 -11.72
C TRP A 174 3.00 13.44 -11.03
N GLU A 175 2.98 12.26 -10.42
CA GLU A 175 1.87 11.76 -9.62
C GLU A 175 1.54 12.75 -8.50
N SER A 176 2.52 13.14 -7.71
CA SER A 176 2.36 14.08 -6.60
C SER A 176 1.97 15.48 -7.09
N MET A 177 2.68 16.03 -8.09
CA MET A 177 2.47 17.39 -8.55
C MET A 177 1.16 17.58 -9.33
N GLN A 178 0.68 16.56 -10.00
CA GLN A 178 -0.60 16.58 -10.73
C GLN A 178 -1.77 16.04 -9.89
N GLY A 179 -1.48 15.48 -8.69
CA GLY A 179 -2.50 14.94 -7.80
C GLY A 179 -3.17 13.69 -8.37
N TRP A 180 -2.37 12.77 -8.94
CA TRP A 180 -2.90 11.47 -9.37
C TRP A 180 -3.38 10.67 -8.16
N PRO A 181 -4.40 9.82 -8.29
CA PRO A 181 -4.98 9.12 -7.16
C PRO A 181 -4.00 8.14 -6.50
N ASP A 182 -3.17 7.51 -7.29
CA ASP A 182 -2.20 6.51 -6.85
C ASP A 182 -0.85 6.66 -7.57
N THR A 183 0.17 6.08 -6.97
CA THR A 183 1.53 5.98 -7.51
C THR A 183 1.87 4.50 -7.66
N GLY A 184 2.13 4.08 -8.90
CA GLY A 184 2.53 2.73 -9.21
C GLY A 184 3.99 2.45 -8.83
N SER A 185 4.30 1.18 -8.64
CA SER A 185 5.66 0.64 -8.50
C SER A 185 5.74 -0.73 -9.14
N VAL A 186 6.78 -0.97 -9.90
CA VAL A 186 6.95 -2.19 -10.67
C VAL A 186 8.33 -2.78 -10.42
N LEU A 187 8.40 -4.10 -10.19
CA LEU A 187 9.62 -4.89 -10.35
C LEU A 187 9.51 -5.64 -11.69
N GLN A 188 10.51 -5.51 -12.54
CA GLN A 188 10.50 -6.10 -13.89
C GLN A 188 11.83 -6.75 -14.24
N ILE A 189 11.82 -7.70 -15.17
CA ILE A 189 12.99 -8.18 -15.88
C ILE A 189 13.25 -7.25 -17.05
N LEU A 190 14.44 -6.64 -17.11
CA LEU A 190 14.75 -5.67 -18.15
C LEU A 190 14.75 -6.29 -19.56
N SER A 191 14.33 -5.50 -20.52
CA SER A 191 14.40 -5.76 -21.96
C SER A 191 15.11 -4.62 -22.69
N GLU A 192 15.26 -4.73 -24.02
CA GLU A 192 15.78 -3.63 -24.84
C GLU A 192 14.82 -2.43 -24.90
N ASP A 193 13.53 -2.63 -24.64
CA ASP A 193 12.55 -1.54 -24.61
C ASP A 193 12.50 -0.88 -23.22
N LEU A 194 12.43 0.44 -23.19
CA LEU A 194 12.41 1.21 -21.95
C LEU A 194 11.14 0.93 -21.14
N ASP A 195 11.33 0.48 -19.89
CA ASP A 195 10.27 0.17 -18.93
C ASP A 195 9.12 -0.71 -19.50
N ASN A 196 9.48 -1.60 -20.43
CA ASN A 196 8.61 -2.55 -21.10
C ASN A 196 9.15 -3.99 -20.99
N GLY A 197 9.79 -4.29 -19.87
CA GLY A 197 10.25 -5.64 -19.51
C GLY A 197 9.11 -6.52 -19.00
N LYS A 198 9.39 -7.80 -18.73
CA LYS A 198 8.43 -8.70 -18.10
C LYS A 198 8.18 -8.28 -16.65
N ILE A 199 6.94 -8.02 -16.31
CA ILE A 199 6.53 -7.59 -14.96
C ILE A 199 6.56 -8.81 -14.03
N LEU A 200 7.33 -8.70 -12.94
CA LEU A 200 7.38 -9.67 -11.86
C LEU A 200 6.40 -9.32 -10.74
N TYR A 201 6.26 -8.02 -10.44
CA TYR A 201 5.37 -7.52 -9.40
C TYR A 201 4.92 -6.11 -9.73
N ARG A 202 3.66 -5.80 -9.46
CA ARG A 202 3.08 -4.47 -9.62
C ARG A 202 2.30 -4.11 -8.36
N SER A 203 2.43 -2.88 -7.90
CA SER A 203 1.77 -2.38 -6.70
C SER A 203 1.38 -0.92 -6.84
N PHE A 204 0.34 -0.50 -6.11
CA PHE A 204 -0.15 0.87 -6.11
C PHE A 204 -0.25 1.40 -4.68
N SER A 205 0.30 2.59 -4.45
CA SER A 205 0.21 3.32 -3.18
C SER A 205 -0.61 4.59 -3.36
N CYS A 206 -1.31 5.01 -2.33
CA CYS A 206 -1.96 6.33 -2.30
C CYS A 206 -0.93 7.43 -2.56
N THR A 207 -1.20 8.31 -3.52
CA THR A 207 -0.29 9.42 -3.83
C THR A 207 -0.33 10.49 -2.75
N ASN A 208 0.83 10.82 -2.17
CA ASN A 208 0.95 12.03 -1.37
C ASN A 208 1.05 13.25 -2.28
N ALA A 209 -0.08 13.91 -2.52
CA ALA A 209 -0.14 15.11 -3.36
C ALA A 209 0.50 16.36 -2.71
N MET A 210 0.80 16.33 -1.41
CA MET A 210 1.34 17.49 -0.69
C MET A 210 2.86 17.49 -0.61
N SER A 211 3.50 16.32 -0.67
CA SER A 211 4.96 16.14 -0.60
C SER A 211 5.44 15.06 -1.57
N VAL A 212 6.32 15.45 -2.49
CA VAL A 212 6.99 14.51 -3.40
C VAL A 212 7.92 13.59 -2.61
N GLN A 213 8.57 14.09 -1.55
CA GLN A 213 9.50 13.31 -0.73
C GLN A 213 8.76 12.21 0.05
N ASP A 214 7.64 12.56 0.70
CA ASP A 214 6.87 11.58 1.46
C ASP A 214 6.20 10.56 0.51
N ASN A 215 5.73 11.02 -0.68
CA ASN A 215 5.23 10.11 -1.71
C ASN A 215 6.30 9.07 -2.11
N LYS A 216 7.55 9.53 -2.31
CA LYS A 216 8.67 8.64 -2.63
C LYS A 216 8.99 7.68 -1.48
N SER A 217 9.10 8.18 -0.26
CA SER A 217 9.39 7.33 0.91
C SER A 217 8.33 6.24 1.09
N ASN A 218 7.05 6.58 0.92
CA ASN A 218 5.95 5.64 1.03
C ASN A 218 6.11 4.43 0.08
N TYR A 219 6.29 4.66 -1.21
CA TYR A 219 6.42 3.52 -2.13
C TYR A 219 7.80 2.85 -2.08
N TYR A 220 8.89 3.57 -1.75
CA TYR A 220 10.21 2.94 -1.65
C TYR A 220 10.27 1.92 -0.52
N TRP A 221 9.76 2.23 0.66
CA TRP A 221 9.72 1.29 1.77
C TRP A 221 8.89 0.05 1.45
N LYS A 222 7.80 0.19 0.75
CA LYS A 222 7.01 -0.95 0.29
C LYS A 222 7.75 -1.81 -0.74
N THR A 223 8.42 -1.18 -1.72
CA THR A 223 9.02 -1.92 -2.84
C THR A 223 10.22 -2.78 -2.47
N LEU A 224 10.86 -2.54 -1.32
CA LEU A 224 11.99 -3.37 -0.88
C LEU A 224 11.61 -4.86 -0.75
N SER A 225 10.39 -5.16 -0.30
CA SER A 225 9.91 -6.54 -0.12
C SER A 225 9.62 -7.29 -1.43
N PHE A 226 9.49 -6.58 -2.57
CA PHE A 226 9.16 -7.23 -3.86
C PHE A 226 10.23 -8.23 -4.31
N VAL A 227 11.50 -7.87 -4.14
CA VAL A 227 12.62 -8.74 -4.50
C VAL A 227 12.63 -9.98 -3.61
N SER A 228 12.59 -9.82 -2.29
CA SER A 228 12.60 -10.91 -1.32
C SER A 228 11.44 -11.89 -1.56
N ARG A 229 10.22 -11.37 -1.82
CA ARG A 229 9.04 -12.18 -2.15
C ARG A 229 9.23 -12.98 -3.44
N LYS A 230 9.74 -12.35 -4.51
CA LYS A 230 9.92 -13.02 -5.80
C LYS A 230 11.12 -13.98 -5.83
N LEU A 231 12.17 -13.71 -5.08
CA LEU A 231 13.26 -14.65 -4.89
C LEU A 231 12.79 -15.91 -4.14
N ARG A 232 12.03 -15.74 -3.07
CA ARG A 232 11.44 -16.86 -2.32
C ARG A 232 10.50 -17.69 -3.20
N GLU A 233 9.62 -17.04 -3.99
CA GLU A 233 8.71 -17.70 -4.93
C GLU A 233 9.51 -18.50 -5.98
N LEU A 234 10.53 -17.90 -6.60
CA LEU A 234 11.39 -18.56 -7.59
C LEU A 234 12.14 -19.76 -6.98
N HIS A 235 12.67 -19.62 -5.78
CA HIS A 235 13.40 -20.68 -5.09
C HIS A 235 12.48 -21.86 -4.71
N SER A 236 11.29 -21.57 -4.15
CA SER A 236 10.35 -22.58 -3.66
C SER A 236 9.62 -23.31 -4.80
N ASP A 237 9.20 -22.58 -5.83
CA ASP A 237 8.41 -23.13 -6.95
C ASP A 237 9.27 -23.73 -8.06
N GLY A 238 10.53 -23.31 -8.13
CA GLY A 238 11.41 -23.61 -9.25
C GLY A 238 11.14 -22.75 -10.48
N ALA A 239 12.14 -22.63 -11.34
CA ALA A 239 12.13 -21.69 -12.45
C ALA A 239 11.00 -21.97 -13.46
N GLU A 240 10.70 -23.24 -13.77
CA GLU A 240 9.68 -23.60 -14.75
C GLU A 240 8.30 -23.05 -14.34
N LYS A 241 7.88 -23.35 -13.11
CA LYS A 241 6.57 -22.90 -12.59
C LYS A 241 6.52 -21.38 -12.41
N PHE A 242 7.59 -20.80 -11.86
CA PHE A 242 7.69 -19.37 -11.65
C PHE A 242 7.56 -18.60 -12.97
N PHE A 243 8.35 -18.96 -14.00
CA PHE A 243 8.32 -18.25 -15.28
C PHE A 243 7.06 -18.54 -16.09
N ALA A 244 6.45 -19.72 -15.96
CA ALA A 244 5.13 -19.98 -16.56
C ALA A 244 4.07 -19.01 -16.04
N LYS A 245 4.06 -18.74 -14.72
CA LYS A 245 3.17 -17.75 -14.12
C LYS A 245 3.51 -16.33 -14.59
N VAL A 246 4.79 -15.95 -14.58
CA VAL A 246 5.23 -14.64 -15.09
C VAL A 246 4.81 -14.44 -16.55
N ASP A 247 4.92 -15.47 -17.40
CA ASP A 247 4.53 -15.40 -18.80
C ASP A 247 3.00 -15.29 -18.97
N ASP A 248 2.22 -15.97 -18.12
CA ASP A 248 0.76 -15.83 -18.10
C ASP A 248 0.33 -14.43 -17.65
N ASP A 249 0.93 -13.89 -16.59
CA ASP A 249 0.67 -12.54 -16.09
C ASP A 249 1.03 -11.45 -17.14
N ASN A 250 1.99 -11.73 -18.03
CA ASN A 250 2.45 -10.83 -19.08
C ASN A 250 1.94 -11.20 -20.48
N ARG A 251 0.94 -12.08 -20.60
CA ARG A 251 0.44 -12.59 -21.92
C ARG A 251 -0.19 -11.52 -22.80
N HIS A 252 -0.70 -10.45 -22.19
CA HIS A 252 -1.33 -9.37 -22.92
C HIS A 252 -0.35 -8.23 -23.16
N PRO A 253 -0.20 -7.74 -24.41
CA PRO A 253 0.68 -6.61 -24.68
C PRO A 253 0.12 -5.33 -24.06
N GLU A 254 0.97 -4.56 -23.39
CA GLU A 254 0.62 -3.24 -22.86
C GLU A 254 1.12 -2.15 -23.82
N PHE A 255 0.19 -1.39 -24.39
CA PHE A 255 0.52 -0.25 -25.26
C PHE A 255 0.68 1.02 -24.42
N TYR A 256 1.80 1.71 -24.61
CA TYR A 256 2.05 2.99 -23.98
C TYR A 256 1.70 4.13 -24.96
N SER A 257 0.65 4.87 -24.68
CA SER A 257 0.17 5.98 -25.50
C SER A 257 0.39 7.35 -24.86
N GLU A 258 0.98 7.38 -23.67
CA GLU A 258 1.27 8.63 -22.97
C GLU A 258 2.61 9.25 -23.41
N ARG A 259 2.82 10.51 -23.07
CA ARG A 259 4.12 11.15 -23.30
C ARG A 259 5.22 10.49 -22.48
N LEU A 260 6.45 10.51 -22.97
CA LEU A 260 7.59 10.19 -22.11
C LEU A 260 7.79 11.31 -21.10
N TYR A 261 7.52 11.02 -19.82
CA TYR A 261 7.69 11.98 -18.74
C TYR A 261 9.18 12.24 -18.47
N THR A 262 9.53 13.52 -18.36
CA THR A 262 10.87 14.01 -18.06
C THR A 262 10.78 15.12 -17.00
N GLN A 263 11.88 15.73 -16.62
CA GLN A 263 11.82 16.93 -15.78
C GLN A 263 10.96 18.01 -16.43
N PRO A 264 10.07 18.69 -15.67
CA PRO A 264 9.20 19.71 -16.22
C PRO A 264 10.01 20.86 -16.83
N ASN A 265 9.54 21.39 -17.94
CA ASN A 265 10.04 22.67 -18.46
C ASN A 265 9.59 23.83 -17.55
N ASN A 266 10.15 25.04 -17.77
CA ASN A 266 9.88 26.19 -16.89
C ASN A 266 8.38 26.58 -16.86
N THR A 267 7.66 26.44 -17.96
CA THR A 267 6.22 26.76 -18.03
C THR A 267 5.39 25.73 -17.27
N GLU A 268 5.67 24.45 -17.46
CA GLU A 268 5.04 23.36 -16.69
C GLU A 268 5.34 23.54 -15.19
N LEU A 269 6.59 23.81 -14.84
CA LEU A 269 7.01 24.01 -13.45
C LEU A 269 6.24 25.17 -12.80
N ALA A 270 6.14 26.33 -13.50
CA ALA A 270 5.40 27.48 -13.00
C ALA A 270 3.92 27.15 -12.76
N LYS A 271 3.27 26.49 -13.73
CA LYS A 271 1.85 26.07 -13.62
C LYS A 271 1.63 25.09 -12.46
N LEU A 272 2.46 24.05 -12.37
CA LEU A 272 2.36 23.04 -11.32
C LEU A 272 2.58 23.67 -9.93
N THR A 273 3.61 24.53 -9.81
CA THR A 273 3.90 25.25 -8.56
C THR A 273 2.75 26.14 -8.13
N PHE A 274 2.18 26.92 -9.06
CA PHE A 274 1.04 27.77 -8.78
C PHE A 274 -0.16 26.95 -8.26
N ASN A 275 -0.50 25.86 -8.94
CA ASN A 275 -1.58 24.98 -8.50
C ASN A 275 -1.31 24.40 -7.09
N LYS A 276 -0.08 23.95 -6.82
CA LYS A 276 0.29 23.43 -5.49
C LYS A 276 0.22 24.48 -4.38
N VAL A 277 0.61 25.70 -4.67
CA VAL A 277 0.46 26.81 -3.70
C VAL A 277 -1.03 27.05 -3.39
N LEU A 278 -1.89 27.08 -4.41
CA LEU A 278 -3.34 27.22 -4.22
C LEU A 278 -3.94 26.06 -3.41
N GLU A 279 -3.54 24.81 -3.70
CA GLU A 279 -3.95 23.62 -2.94
C GLU A 279 -3.55 23.74 -1.46
N LYS A 280 -2.29 24.14 -1.19
CA LYS A 280 -1.78 24.32 0.18
C LYS A 280 -2.53 25.43 0.92
N ILE A 281 -2.79 26.56 0.28
CA ILE A 281 -3.61 27.64 0.87
C ILE A 281 -5.03 27.15 1.17
N SER A 282 -5.65 26.45 0.23
CA SER A 282 -6.98 25.86 0.41
C SER A 282 -7.01 24.85 1.56
N HIS A 283 -5.96 24.03 1.70
CA HIS A 283 -5.83 23.07 2.80
C HIS A 283 -5.72 23.77 4.15
N LEU A 284 -4.88 24.81 4.28
CA LEU A 284 -4.76 25.60 5.50
C LEU A 284 -6.08 26.29 5.88
N TYR A 285 -6.79 26.86 4.90
CA TYR A 285 -8.11 27.44 5.12
C TYR A 285 -9.11 26.40 5.64
N ARG A 286 -9.15 25.22 4.99
CA ARG A 286 -10.04 24.13 5.40
C ARG A 286 -9.75 23.67 6.82
N ASN A 287 -8.49 23.39 7.15
CA ASN A 287 -8.11 22.94 8.49
C ASN A 287 -8.53 23.92 9.59
N LYS A 288 -8.56 25.21 9.28
CA LYS A 288 -8.94 26.26 10.26
C LYS A 288 -10.45 26.44 10.43
N PHE A 289 -11.24 26.32 9.36
CA PHE A 289 -12.65 26.75 9.34
C PHE A 289 -13.64 25.63 9.04
N VAL A 290 -13.16 24.45 8.70
CA VAL A 290 -13.99 23.33 8.26
C VAL A 290 -13.69 22.11 9.13
N LEU A 291 -14.74 21.45 9.57
CA LEU A 291 -14.69 20.14 10.22
C LEU A 291 -15.12 19.10 9.19
N ASP A 292 -14.18 18.24 8.81
CA ASP A 292 -14.47 17.01 8.06
C ASP A 292 -14.64 15.89 9.11
N GLN A 293 -15.89 15.48 9.36
CA GLN A 293 -16.29 14.62 10.47
C GLN A 293 -16.88 13.32 9.95
N TRP A 294 -16.44 12.17 10.47
CA TRP A 294 -17.12 10.91 10.22
C TRP A 294 -18.49 10.87 10.88
N ILE A 295 -19.49 10.45 10.12
CA ILE A 295 -20.88 10.26 10.51
C ILE A 295 -21.35 8.90 10.02
N LEU A 296 -22.48 8.41 10.52
CA LEU A 296 -23.13 7.23 9.98
C LEU A 296 -24.27 7.62 9.04
N MET A 297 -24.53 6.77 8.06
CA MET A 297 -25.69 6.91 7.17
C MET A 297 -26.33 5.55 6.96
N PHE A 298 -27.67 5.46 7.00
CA PHE A 298 -28.39 4.21 6.89
C PHE A 298 -29.64 4.29 6.02
N ASP A 299 -30.07 3.15 5.51
CA ASP A 299 -31.38 2.95 4.88
C ASP A 299 -31.98 1.62 5.37
N LEU A 300 -33.30 1.58 5.50
CA LEU A 300 -34.05 0.36 5.89
C LEU A 300 -34.86 -0.13 4.70
N LYS A 301 -34.38 -1.23 4.11
CA LYS A 301 -35.02 -1.89 2.96
C LYS A 301 -34.76 -3.37 2.95
N GLU A 302 -35.79 -4.14 2.56
CA GLU A 302 -35.65 -5.56 2.30
C GLU A 302 -34.72 -5.84 1.11
N GLU A 303 -34.88 -5.06 0.04
CA GLU A 303 -34.02 -5.13 -1.15
C GLU A 303 -32.69 -4.43 -0.92
N PHE A 304 -31.68 -4.79 -1.71
CA PHE A 304 -30.38 -4.14 -1.66
C PHE A 304 -30.49 -2.64 -1.98
N SER A 305 -30.19 -1.80 -0.98
CA SER A 305 -30.27 -0.35 -1.13
C SER A 305 -29.01 0.21 -1.78
N SER A 306 -29.12 0.61 -3.05
CA SER A 306 -28.03 1.18 -3.84
C SER A 306 -28.09 2.70 -4.03
N SER A 307 -29.12 3.37 -3.45
CA SER A 307 -29.38 4.79 -3.67
C SER A 307 -28.93 5.64 -2.47
N LEU A 308 -27.63 5.84 -2.30
CA LEU A 308 -27.01 6.44 -1.14
C LEU A 308 -27.50 7.87 -0.81
N TRP A 309 -28.01 8.59 -1.79
CA TRP A 309 -28.61 9.92 -1.55
C TRP A 309 -29.89 9.88 -0.71
N ARG A 310 -30.52 8.71 -0.54
CA ARG A 310 -31.70 8.48 0.30
C ARG A 310 -31.35 8.13 1.74
N TYR A 311 -30.10 7.74 2.00
CA TYR A 311 -29.69 7.31 3.33
C TYR A 311 -29.88 8.43 4.35
N LYS A 312 -30.49 8.08 5.47
CA LYS A 312 -30.64 8.97 6.63
C LYS A 312 -29.29 9.14 7.31
N LYS A 313 -29.03 10.34 7.83
CA LYS A 313 -27.76 10.67 8.51
C LYS A 313 -27.93 10.55 10.02
N ILE A 314 -26.97 9.92 10.67
CA ILE A 314 -26.77 9.95 12.12
C ILE A 314 -25.51 10.76 12.35
N ILE A 315 -25.67 11.98 12.88
CA ILE A 315 -24.59 12.97 12.96
C ILE A 315 -24.15 13.10 14.42
N PRO A 316 -22.88 12.77 14.75
CA PRO A 316 -22.36 12.89 16.11
C PRO A 316 -22.23 14.37 16.55
N PRO A 317 -22.07 14.62 17.84
CA PRO A 317 -21.64 15.91 18.39
C PRO A 317 -20.35 16.40 17.74
N VAL A 318 -20.06 17.70 17.82
CA VAL A 318 -18.89 18.32 17.14
C VAL A 318 -17.54 17.95 17.76
N ASP A 319 -17.53 17.38 18.95
CA ASP A 319 -16.35 17.02 19.73
C ASP A 319 -15.85 15.60 19.49
N ARG A 320 -16.51 14.84 18.61
CA ARG A 320 -16.18 13.44 18.29
C ARG A 320 -16.59 13.05 16.89
N PHE A 321 -16.23 11.84 16.45
CA PHE A 321 -16.79 11.23 15.26
C PHE A 321 -17.29 9.79 15.52
N TRP A 322 -18.10 9.25 14.61
CA TRP A 322 -18.54 7.86 14.56
C TRP A 322 -18.23 7.26 13.20
N ALA A 323 -17.59 6.08 13.20
CA ALA A 323 -17.19 5.38 12.00
C ALA A 323 -17.33 3.85 12.17
N ASP A 324 -17.02 3.09 11.15
CA ASP A 324 -16.90 1.63 11.12
C ASP A 324 -18.12 0.88 11.71
N PRO A 325 -19.34 1.13 11.24
CA PRO A 325 -20.53 0.52 11.83
C PRO A 325 -20.66 -0.98 11.50
N TYR A 326 -20.73 -1.83 12.51
CA TYR A 326 -21.04 -3.26 12.40
C TYR A 326 -22.35 -3.61 13.10
N ILE A 327 -23.08 -4.60 12.59
CA ILE A 327 -24.47 -4.85 12.97
C ILE A 327 -24.66 -6.29 13.45
N ILE A 328 -25.38 -6.46 14.57
CA ILE A 328 -26.08 -7.69 14.95
C ILE A 328 -27.59 -7.40 14.96
N HIS A 329 -28.40 -8.26 14.34
CA HIS A 329 -29.87 -8.17 14.41
C HIS A 329 -30.40 -9.29 15.31
N ARG A 330 -31.07 -8.92 16.40
CA ARG A 330 -31.63 -9.88 17.36
C ARG A 330 -32.88 -9.28 18.02
N ASP A 331 -33.90 -10.11 18.17
CA ASP A 331 -35.18 -9.78 18.86
C ASP A 331 -35.84 -8.49 18.34
N GLY A 332 -35.86 -8.30 17.00
CA GLY A 332 -36.48 -7.14 16.35
C GLY A 332 -35.69 -5.83 16.55
N LYS A 333 -34.43 -5.89 16.92
CA LYS A 333 -33.54 -4.73 17.09
C LYS A 333 -32.21 -4.92 16.37
N TYR A 334 -31.67 -3.81 15.90
CA TYR A 334 -30.33 -3.72 15.37
C TYR A 334 -29.39 -3.17 16.45
N TYR A 335 -28.33 -3.91 16.74
CA TYR A 335 -27.25 -3.53 17.63
C TYR A 335 -26.07 -3.13 16.76
N ILE A 336 -25.77 -1.84 16.70
CA ILE A 336 -24.77 -1.24 15.81
C ILE A 336 -23.56 -0.87 16.64
N TYR A 337 -22.47 -1.62 16.48
CA TYR A 337 -21.18 -1.34 17.10
C TYR A 337 -20.39 -0.42 16.20
N ILE A 338 -19.79 0.63 16.79
CA ILE A 338 -19.09 1.69 16.06
C ILE A 338 -17.76 2.04 16.71
N GLU A 339 -16.84 2.57 15.92
CA GLU A 339 -15.76 3.39 16.45
C GLU A 339 -16.35 4.74 16.89
N GLU A 340 -16.19 5.08 18.16
CA GLU A 340 -16.41 6.41 18.68
C GLU A 340 -15.08 7.04 19.06
N TYR A 341 -14.78 8.21 18.48
CA TYR A 341 -13.50 8.89 18.64
C TYR A 341 -13.71 10.31 19.19
N PRO A 342 -13.62 10.51 20.50
CA PRO A 342 -13.64 11.86 21.09
C PRO A 342 -12.32 12.57 20.79
N TYR A 343 -12.38 13.77 20.23
CA TYR A 343 -11.17 14.56 19.90
C TYR A 343 -10.34 14.95 21.12
N ALA A 344 -10.95 15.01 22.30
CA ALA A 344 -10.26 15.39 23.54
C ALA A 344 -9.30 14.29 24.05
N THR A 345 -9.59 13.01 23.78
CA THR A 345 -8.77 11.87 24.20
C THR A 345 -7.78 11.42 23.14
N ASP A 346 -8.01 11.84 21.88
CA ASP A 346 -7.20 11.43 20.71
C ASP A 346 -7.07 9.90 20.59
N LYS A 347 -8.15 9.18 20.95
CA LYS A 347 -8.19 7.71 21.02
C LYS A 347 -9.62 7.22 20.79
N GLY A 348 -9.77 6.26 19.88
CA GLY A 348 -11.02 5.54 19.62
C GLY A 348 -11.31 4.47 20.67
N HIS A 349 -12.58 4.22 20.89
CA HIS A 349 -13.16 3.11 21.66
C HIS A 349 -14.41 2.60 20.96
N ILE A 350 -14.92 1.44 21.38
CA ILE A 350 -16.11 0.85 20.77
C ILE A 350 -17.36 1.24 21.55
N SER A 351 -18.34 1.79 20.85
CA SER A 351 -19.66 2.14 21.37
C SER A 351 -20.77 1.39 20.65
N LEU A 352 -21.92 1.23 21.31
CA LEU A 352 -23.10 0.55 20.83
C LEU A 352 -24.25 1.55 20.64
N ILE A 353 -24.88 1.54 19.49
CA ILE A 353 -26.17 2.18 19.19
C ILE A 353 -27.21 1.09 19.07
N THR A 354 -28.33 1.18 19.79
CA THR A 354 -29.48 0.30 19.58
C THR A 354 -30.51 1.00 18.70
N MET A 355 -30.99 0.31 17.65
CA MET A 355 -31.96 0.83 16.68
C MET A 355 -33.12 -0.16 16.54
N ASP A 356 -34.37 0.35 16.48
CA ASP A 356 -35.54 -0.45 16.16
C ASP A 356 -35.72 -0.68 14.64
N GLU A 357 -36.69 -1.49 14.24
CA GLU A 357 -36.96 -1.78 12.81
C GLU A 357 -37.56 -0.59 12.05
N GLU A 358 -38.04 0.44 12.75
CA GLU A 358 -38.51 1.70 12.18
C GLU A 358 -37.37 2.73 11.97
N GLY A 359 -36.19 2.47 12.56
CA GLY A 359 -35.00 3.32 12.46
C GLY A 359 -34.91 4.39 13.53
N ASN A 360 -35.63 4.24 14.64
CA ASN A 360 -35.39 5.03 15.84
C ASN A 360 -34.21 4.43 16.60
N TYR A 361 -33.32 5.25 17.11
CA TYR A 361 -32.08 4.81 17.75
C TYR A 361 -31.79 5.58 19.04
N ASP A 362 -31.09 4.91 19.95
CA ASP A 362 -30.62 5.48 21.21
C ASP A 362 -29.25 6.17 21.04
N GLU A 363 -28.87 7.02 22.01
CA GLU A 363 -27.52 7.57 22.08
C GLU A 363 -26.49 6.45 22.30
N PRO A 364 -25.27 6.57 21.74
CA PRO A 364 -24.23 5.55 21.88
C PRO A 364 -23.83 5.31 23.33
N GLN A 365 -23.63 4.04 23.68
CA GLN A 365 -23.08 3.60 24.97
C GLN A 365 -21.71 2.96 24.73
N VAL A 366 -20.70 3.37 25.50
CA VAL A 366 -19.37 2.74 25.47
C VAL A 366 -19.46 1.28 25.96
N VAL A 367 -19.00 0.34 25.15
CA VAL A 367 -19.04 -1.10 25.47
C VAL A 367 -17.64 -1.73 25.60
N LEU A 368 -16.62 -1.13 24.95
CA LEU A 368 -15.24 -1.60 25.05
C LEU A 368 -14.28 -0.42 24.93
N ASP A 369 -13.47 -0.19 25.97
CA ASP A 369 -12.40 0.81 26.00
C ASP A 369 -11.10 0.20 26.52
N LYS A 370 -9.96 0.56 25.88
CA LYS A 370 -8.61 0.08 26.22
C LYS A 370 -7.65 1.26 26.34
N PRO A 371 -6.46 1.06 26.93
CA PRO A 371 -5.42 2.10 26.98
C PRO A 371 -4.91 2.55 25.59
N TYR A 372 -5.09 1.72 24.55
CA TYR A 372 -4.75 1.95 23.16
C TYR A 372 -6.00 2.19 22.29
N HIS A 373 -5.81 2.68 21.08
CA HIS A 373 -6.87 2.92 20.11
C HIS A 373 -7.58 1.64 19.70
N LEU A 374 -8.91 1.68 19.62
CA LEU A 374 -9.76 0.64 19.05
C LEU A 374 -10.64 1.25 17.95
N SER A 375 -10.76 0.55 16.83
CA SER A 375 -11.66 0.87 15.71
C SER A 375 -12.21 -0.41 15.09
N TYR A 376 -12.93 -0.30 13.98
CA TYR A 376 -13.39 -1.42 13.15
C TYR A 376 -13.92 -2.62 13.94
N PRO A 377 -15.01 -2.48 14.71
CA PRO A 377 -15.50 -3.52 15.62
C PRO A 377 -16.21 -4.66 14.87
N TYR A 378 -15.43 -5.52 14.21
CA TYR A 378 -15.97 -6.68 13.49
C TYR A 378 -16.69 -7.60 14.44
N VAL A 379 -18.04 -7.62 14.41
CA VAL A 379 -18.88 -8.47 15.25
C VAL A 379 -19.53 -9.59 14.44
N PHE A 380 -19.61 -10.78 15.03
CA PHE A 380 -20.19 -11.96 14.41
C PHE A 380 -20.67 -12.97 15.45
N GLU A 381 -21.49 -13.94 15.00
CA GLU A 381 -21.97 -15.02 15.85
C GLU A 381 -21.36 -16.35 15.41
N HIS A 382 -20.92 -17.13 16.38
CA HIS A 382 -20.43 -18.49 16.15
C HIS A 382 -20.86 -19.41 17.30
N GLU A 383 -21.52 -20.55 16.97
CA GLU A 383 -22.01 -21.55 17.95
C GLU A 383 -22.86 -20.95 19.07
N GLY A 384 -23.67 -19.94 18.76
CA GLY A 384 -24.56 -19.27 19.72
C GLY A 384 -23.87 -18.23 20.62
N VAL A 385 -22.59 -17.98 20.43
CA VAL A 385 -21.81 -16.96 21.12
C VAL A 385 -21.55 -15.79 20.18
N THR A 386 -21.66 -14.57 20.70
CA THR A 386 -21.32 -13.35 19.96
C THR A 386 -19.88 -12.96 20.26
N TYR A 387 -19.10 -12.71 19.21
CA TYR A 387 -17.70 -12.34 19.27
C TYR A 387 -17.45 -10.98 18.60
N MET A 388 -16.37 -10.32 19.01
CA MET A 388 -15.86 -9.09 18.40
C MET A 388 -14.36 -9.19 18.16
N ILE A 389 -13.92 -8.75 16.99
CA ILE A 389 -12.51 -8.51 16.67
C ILE A 389 -12.39 -7.01 16.35
N PRO A 390 -12.03 -6.16 17.33
CA PRO A 390 -11.73 -4.76 17.02
C PRO A 390 -10.35 -4.65 16.39
N GLU A 391 -10.10 -3.60 15.61
CA GLU A 391 -8.74 -3.23 15.28
C GLU A 391 -7.98 -2.85 16.55
N SER A 392 -6.82 -3.46 16.74
CA SER A 392 -5.93 -3.28 17.91
C SER A 392 -4.46 -3.16 17.48
N MET A 393 -4.21 -2.48 16.36
CA MET A 393 -2.88 -2.32 15.76
C MET A 393 -1.86 -1.74 16.75
N ASP A 394 -2.25 -0.76 17.55
CA ASP A 394 -1.38 -0.12 18.56
C ASP A 394 -0.85 -1.12 19.60
N ASN A 395 -1.59 -2.19 19.87
CA ASN A 395 -1.16 -3.29 20.75
C ASN A 395 -0.40 -4.39 20.00
N ARG A 396 -0.26 -4.29 18.66
CA ARG A 396 0.38 -5.27 17.77
C ARG A 396 -0.23 -6.67 17.88
N THR A 397 -1.55 -6.73 17.99
CA THR A 397 -2.34 -7.98 18.14
C THR A 397 -3.58 -7.94 17.26
N ILE A 398 -4.13 -9.13 16.97
CA ILE A 398 -5.52 -9.29 16.53
C ILE A 398 -6.23 -9.97 17.70
N GLU A 399 -7.07 -9.21 18.39
CA GLU A 399 -7.72 -9.61 19.64
C GLU A 399 -9.15 -10.11 19.39
N LEU A 400 -9.53 -11.18 20.08
CA LEU A 400 -10.89 -11.70 20.09
C LEU A 400 -11.53 -11.44 21.46
N TYR A 401 -12.71 -10.84 21.45
CA TYR A 401 -13.57 -10.62 22.62
C TYR A 401 -14.83 -11.46 22.50
N GLU A 402 -15.31 -11.96 23.65
CA GLU A 402 -16.56 -12.70 23.80
C GLU A 402 -17.60 -11.83 24.50
N CYS A 403 -18.83 -11.80 23.99
CA CYS A 403 -19.93 -11.14 24.67
C CYS A 403 -20.50 -12.06 25.74
N THR A 404 -20.22 -11.75 27.01
CA THR A 404 -20.66 -12.56 28.16
C THR A 404 -22.10 -12.26 28.59
N GLU A 405 -22.55 -11.00 28.43
CA GLU A 405 -23.95 -10.59 28.58
C GLU A 405 -24.30 -9.66 27.39
N PHE A 406 -25.07 -10.18 26.46
CA PHE A 406 -25.48 -9.45 25.25
C PHE A 406 -26.43 -8.30 25.60
N PRO A 407 -26.22 -7.08 25.03
CA PRO A 407 -25.31 -6.77 23.93
C PRO A 407 -24.02 -6.03 24.35
N ASP A 408 -23.81 -5.72 25.63
CA ASP A 408 -22.89 -4.65 26.06
C ASP A 408 -21.73 -5.10 26.99
N LYS A 409 -21.68 -6.41 27.39
CA LYS A 409 -20.58 -6.92 28.24
C LYS A 409 -19.61 -7.76 27.44
N TRP A 410 -18.44 -7.21 27.23
CA TRP A 410 -17.37 -7.81 26.43
C TRP A 410 -16.16 -8.18 27.30
N GLU A 411 -15.71 -9.42 27.20
CA GLU A 411 -14.51 -9.90 27.88
C GLU A 411 -13.48 -10.37 26.85
N PHE A 412 -12.20 -10.07 27.14
CA PHE A 412 -11.09 -10.56 26.33
C PHE A 412 -11.05 -12.09 26.35
N LYS A 413 -11.07 -12.72 25.19
CA LYS A 413 -11.01 -14.17 25.05
C LYS A 413 -9.59 -14.67 24.79
N MET A 414 -8.96 -14.16 23.73
CA MET A 414 -7.61 -14.54 23.33
C MET A 414 -7.06 -13.60 22.25
N ASN A 415 -5.76 -13.66 22.02
CA ASN A 415 -5.16 -13.14 20.80
C ASN A 415 -5.22 -14.22 19.70
N LEU A 416 -5.83 -13.89 18.57
CA LEU A 416 -5.79 -14.72 17.38
C LEU A 416 -4.40 -14.67 16.75
N MET A 417 -3.77 -13.47 16.76
CA MET A 417 -2.39 -13.28 16.31
C MET A 417 -1.66 -12.28 17.23
N GLN A 418 -0.35 -12.44 17.37
CA GLN A 418 0.54 -11.57 18.17
C GLN A 418 1.73 -11.12 17.33
N ASP A 419 2.38 -10.03 17.75
CA ASP A 419 3.54 -9.44 17.09
C ASP A 419 3.26 -9.09 15.61
N ILE A 420 2.04 -8.66 15.32
CA ILE A 420 1.57 -8.28 13.98
C ILE A 420 1.05 -6.85 13.97
N ILE A 421 1.41 -6.10 12.94
CA ILE A 421 0.83 -4.78 12.67
C ILE A 421 -0.25 -4.98 11.62
N ALA A 422 -1.49 -5.13 12.06
CA ALA A 422 -2.62 -5.43 11.18
C ALA A 422 -3.79 -4.50 11.45
N VAL A 423 -4.53 -4.15 10.38
CA VAL A 423 -5.74 -3.33 10.45
C VAL A 423 -6.92 -4.04 9.80
N ASP A 424 -8.12 -3.76 10.31
CA ASP A 424 -9.42 -4.13 9.75
C ASP A 424 -9.59 -5.65 9.52
N ALA A 425 -9.20 -6.48 10.50
CA ALA A 425 -9.31 -7.93 10.40
C ALA A 425 -10.78 -8.37 10.26
N THR A 426 -11.08 -9.07 9.17
CA THR A 426 -12.43 -9.54 8.82
C THR A 426 -12.40 -11.03 8.51
N LEU A 427 -13.33 -11.81 9.07
CA LEU A 427 -13.39 -13.25 8.90
C LEU A 427 -14.39 -13.68 7.82
N LEU A 428 -14.10 -14.81 7.18
CA LEU A 428 -15.00 -15.54 6.31
C LEU A 428 -14.92 -17.03 6.62
N ARG A 429 -16.07 -17.69 6.85
CA ARG A 429 -16.13 -19.16 6.90
C ARG A 429 -16.39 -19.68 5.49
N HIS A 430 -15.43 -20.39 4.90
CA HIS A 430 -15.57 -20.92 3.55
C HIS A 430 -14.86 -22.26 3.39
N ASN A 431 -15.53 -23.22 2.74
CA ASN A 431 -15.01 -24.57 2.49
C ASN A 431 -14.43 -25.26 3.73
N GLY A 432 -15.13 -25.15 4.87
CA GLY A 432 -14.75 -25.81 6.11
C GLY A 432 -13.64 -25.12 6.91
N LYS A 433 -13.06 -24.01 6.41
CA LYS A 433 -12.01 -23.24 7.07
C LYS A 433 -12.46 -21.84 7.46
N TRP A 434 -11.78 -21.27 8.44
CA TRP A 434 -11.81 -19.85 8.75
C TRP A 434 -10.74 -19.13 7.96
N TRP A 435 -11.12 -18.05 7.30
CA TRP A 435 -10.24 -17.18 6.55
C TRP A 435 -10.25 -15.80 7.17
N MET A 436 -9.09 -15.26 7.48
CA MET A 436 -8.91 -13.92 8.04
C MET A 436 -8.26 -13.03 6.98
N PHE A 437 -8.92 -11.93 6.68
CA PHE A 437 -8.45 -10.89 5.75
C PHE A 437 -8.08 -9.67 6.56
N ALA A 438 -6.85 -9.20 6.44
CA ALA A 438 -6.37 -8.00 7.12
C ALA A 438 -5.31 -7.28 6.28
N ASN A 439 -5.26 -5.96 6.35
CA ASN A 439 -4.07 -5.27 5.85
C ASN A 439 -2.95 -5.41 6.88
N VAL A 440 -1.79 -5.88 6.42
CA VAL A 440 -0.64 -6.13 7.26
C VAL A 440 0.52 -5.26 6.81
N LEU A 441 1.14 -4.58 7.77
CA LEU A 441 2.37 -3.84 7.57
C LEU A 441 3.54 -4.72 7.99
N GLU A 442 4.44 -5.04 7.06
CA GLU A 442 5.69 -5.74 7.39
C GLU A 442 6.63 -4.86 8.22
N ARG A 443 6.43 -3.53 8.17
CA ARG A 443 7.22 -2.52 8.89
C ARG A 443 6.34 -1.33 9.29
N GLU A 444 6.69 -0.66 10.37
CA GLU A 444 5.95 0.51 10.89
C GLU A 444 5.94 1.73 9.96
N ASP A 445 6.93 1.82 9.06
CA ASP A 445 7.06 2.90 8.08
C ASP A 445 6.36 2.61 6.74
N MET A 446 5.61 1.51 6.63
CA MET A 446 4.77 1.19 5.48
C MET A 446 3.34 1.73 5.64
N SER A 447 2.63 1.83 4.52
CA SER A 447 1.23 2.23 4.48
C SER A 447 0.30 1.11 4.94
N SER A 448 -0.68 1.41 5.78
CA SER A 448 -1.76 0.47 6.16
C SER A 448 -2.88 0.36 5.12
N PHE A 449 -2.70 0.91 3.90
CA PHE A 449 -3.75 0.92 2.87
C PHE A 449 -3.49 -0.04 1.72
N ASP A 450 -2.26 -0.51 1.57
CA ASP A 450 -1.76 -1.00 0.29
C ASP A 450 -1.81 -2.51 0.14
N GLU A 451 -1.66 -3.29 1.22
CA GLU A 451 -1.42 -4.73 1.12
C GLU A 451 -2.38 -5.56 1.95
N LEU A 452 -3.21 -6.35 1.26
CA LEU A 452 -4.11 -7.32 1.88
C LEU A 452 -3.41 -8.65 2.05
N CYS A 453 -3.34 -9.13 3.29
CA CYS A 453 -2.93 -10.49 3.62
C CYS A 453 -4.14 -11.34 4.02
N VAL A 454 -4.06 -12.63 3.71
CA VAL A 454 -5.05 -13.64 4.06
C VAL A 454 -4.36 -14.71 4.91
N PHE A 455 -5.04 -15.15 5.95
CA PHE A 455 -4.61 -16.25 6.81
C PHE A 455 -5.75 -17.24 6.94
N TYR A 456 -5.45 -18.50 7.23
CA TYR A 456 -6.49 -19.51 7.42
C TYR A 456 -6.20 -20.42 8.61
N SER A 457 -7.29 -20.92 9.22
CA SER A 457 -7.27 -21.92 10.29
C SER A 457 -8.46 -22.86 10.16
N ASP A 458 -8.35 -24.08 10.64
CA ASP A 458 -9.47 -25.02 10.72
C ASP A 458 -10.46 -24.64 11.84
N GLU A 459 -9.96 -23.98 12.89
CA GLU A 459 -10.72 -23.56 14.07
C GLU A 459 -10.67 -22.06 14.28
N LEU A 460 -11.79 -21.45 14.72
CA LEU A 460 -11.89 -20.03 15.06
C LEU A 460 -11.03 -19.69 16.28
N LEU A 461 -11.19 -20.48 17.36
CA LEU A 461 -10.51 -20.25 18.64
C LEU A 461 -9.10 -20.86 18.61
N SER A 462 -8.28 -20.34 17.73
CA SER A 462 -6.89 -20.76 17.50
C SER A 462 -5.97 -19.54 17.45
N ASN A 463 -4.77 -19.69 17.94
CA ASN A 463 -3.66 -18.75 17.72
C ASN A 463 -2.71 -19.23 16.62
N GLU A 464 -3.06 -20.32 15.93
CA GLU A 464 -2.31 -20.87 14.80
C GLU A 464 -3.03 -20.56 13.49
N TRP A 465 -2.69 -19.41 12.90
CA TRP A 465 -3.19 -18.96 11.61
C TRP A 465 -2.11 -19.10 10.56
N THR A 466 -2.37 -19.92 9.55
CA THR A 466 -1.43 -20.16 8.45
C THR A 466 -1.52 -19.03 7.42
N PRO A 467 -0.42 -18.36 7.08
CA PRO A 467 -0.44 -17.33 6.04
C PRO A 467 -0.73 -17.95 4.67
N HIS A 468 -1.57 -17.27 3.89
CA HIS A 468 -1.84 -17.67 2.51
C HIS A 468 -0.56 -17.57 1.68
N ARG A 469 -0.36 -18.54 0.78
CA ARG A 469 0.85 -18.65 -0.02
C ARG A 469 1.14 -17.42 -0.89
N MET A 470 0.11 -16.73 -1.37
CA MET A 470 0.22 -15.56 -2.22
C MET A 470 0.35 -14.23 -1.46
N ASN A 471 0.46 -14.25 -0.12
CA ASN A 471 0.49 -13.01 0.65
C ASN A 471 1.63 -12.07 0.21
N PRO A 472 1.31 -10.75 0.08
CA PRO A 472 -0.03 -10.18 0.09
C PRO A 472 -0.82 -10.56 -1.18
N VAL A 473 -2.08 -10.96 -1.01
CA VAL A 473 -2.95 -11.37 -2.13
C VAL A 473 -3.37 -10.19 -3.01
N ILE A 474 -3.36 -8.98 -2.46
CA ILE A 474 -3.58 -7.71 -3.17
C ILE A 474 -2.54 -6.70 -2.69
N SER A 475 -1.91 -5.99 -3.63
CA SER A 475 -1.00 -4.87 -3.35
C SER A 475 -1.45 -3.63 -4.13
N ASP A 476 -2.58 -3.05 -3.68
CA ASP A 476 -3.27 -1.95 -4.36
C ASP A 476 -4.12 -1.16 -3.36
N CYS A 477 -3.72 0.08 -3.06
CA CYS A 477 -4.42 0.97 -2.12
C CYS A 477 -5.88 1.25 -2.48
N SER A 478 -6.27 1.00 -3.72
CA SER A 478 -7.67 1.20 -4.15
C SER A 478 -8.61 0.08 -3.72
N ARG A 479 -8.08 -1.09 -3.26
CA ARG A 479 -8.93 -2.26 -2.97
C ARG A 479 -8.35 -3.25 -1.96
N ALA A 480 -7.19 -2.98 -1.35
CA ALA A 480 -6.59 -3.92 -0.40
C ALA A 480 -7.35 -3.92 0.93
N ARG A 481 -7.55 -2.77 1.56
CA ARG A 481 -8.03 -2.65 2.93
C ARG A 481 -9.50 -3.09 3.05
N PRO A 482 -9.87 -3.97 4.03
CA PRO A 482 -11.26 -4.38 4.26
C PRO A 482 -12.18 -3.19 4.54
N ALA A 483 -13.49 -3.34 4.23
CA ALA A 483 -14.49 -2.28 4.34
C ALA A 483 -15.84 -2.77 4.88
N GLY A 484 -15.85 -3.82 5.69
CA GLY A 484 -17.05 -4.41 6.26
C GLY A 484 -17.15 -5.91 6.04
N ASN A 485 -18.29 -6.48 6.41
CA ASN A 485 -18.56 -7.91 6.31
C ASN A 485 -18.60 -8.41 4.86
N PHE A 486 -18.07 -9.62 4.65
CA PHE A 486 -18.45 -10.40 3.47
C PHE A 486 -19.97 -10.64 3.46
N PHE A 487 -20.55 -10.65 2.28
CA PHE A 487 -21.94 -11.01 2.12
C PHE A 487 -22.14 -11.93 0.92
N GLU A 488 -23.19 -12.76 1.00
CA GLU A 488 -23.58 -13.64 -0.10
C GLU A 488 -24.81 -13.08 -0.82
N GLN A 489 -24.77 -13.15 -2.15
CA GLN A 489 -25.91 -12.86 -2.98
C GLN A 489 -25.92 -13.78 -4.20
N GLN A 490 -27.02 -14.49 -4.42
CA GLN A 490 -27.18 -15.43 -5.54
C GLN A 490 -26.09 -16.51 -5.60
N GLY A 491 -25.63 -16.99 -4.43
CA GLY A 491 -24.60 -18.03 -4.32
C GLY A 491 -23.16 -17.54 -4.60
N LYS A 492 -22.94 -16.23 -4.67
CA LYS A 492 -21.65 -15.60 -4.85
C LYS A 492 -21.25 -14.85 -3.59
N ILE A 493 -19.95 -14.86 -3.28
CA ILE A 493 -19.36 -14.17 -2.13
C ILE A 493 -18.82 -12.82 -2.58
N TYR A 494 -19.20 -11.78 -1.86
CA TYR A 494 -18.75 -10.41 -2.12
C TYR A 494 -17.93 -9.87 -0.96
N ARG A 495 -16.83 -9.23 -1.29
CA ARG A 495 -15.93 -8.54 -0.36
C ARG A 495 -16.03 -7.02 -0.53
N PRO A 496 -16.47 -6.28 0.49
CA PRO A 496 -16.26 -4.85 0.56
C PRO A 496 -14.79 -4.53 0.79
N SER A 497 -14.25 -3.52 0.10
CA SER A 497 -12.89 -3.04 0.29
C SER A 497 -12.82 -1.52 0.20
N GLN A 498 -11.97 -0.90 1.01
CA GLN A 498 -11.77 0.53 0.99
C GLN A 498 -11.03 0.94 -0.30
N ASN A 499 -11.47 2.05 -0.88
CA ASN A 499 -10.70 2.75 -1.90
C ASN A 499 -9.93 3.89 -1.22
N CYS A 500 -8.67 3.62 -0.90
CA CYS A 500 -7.75 4.59 -0.31
C CYS A 500 -6.88 5.31 -1.36
N SER A 501 -7.15 5.14 -2.65
CA SER A 501 -6.56 6.00 -3.67
C SER A 501 -7.01 7.45 -3.44
N THR A 502 -6.23 8.45 -3.87
CA THR A 502 -6.52 9.87 -3.57
C THR A 502 -6.34 10.23 -2.08
N ARG A 503 -6.88 9.46 -1.13
CA ARG A 503 -6.74 9.62 0.33
C ARG A 503 -7.46 8.50 1.10
N TYR A 504 -7.15 8.37 2.37
CA TYR A 504 -7.91 7.51 3.29
C TYR A 504 -9.40 7.86 3.31
N GLY A 505 -10.25 6.83 3.29
CA GLY A 505 -11.69 6.99 3.35
C GLY A 505 -12.31 7.69 2.14
N TYR A 506 -11.67 7.61 0.95
CA TYR A 506 -12.20 8.24 -0.27
C TYR A 506 -13.48 7.56 -0.75
N GLY A 507 -13.51 6.23 -0.76
CA GLY A 507 -14.64 5.44 -1.23
C GLY A 507 -14.51 3.97 -0.84
N TYR A 508 -15.45 3.13 -1.30
CA TYR A 508 -15.31 1.69 -1.17
C TYR A 508 -15.69 0.97 -2.47
N ASN A 509 -15.23 -0.24 -2.59
CA ASN A 509 -15.50 -1.14 -3.70
C ASN A 509 -16.21 -2.39 -3.20
N ILE A 510 -16.96 -3.03 -4.09
CA ILE A 510 -17.51 -4.37 -3.91
C ILE A 510 -16.91 -5.25 -4.97
N SER A 511 -16.22 -6.31 -4.55
CA SER A 511 -15.62 -7.31 -5.45
C SER A 511 -16.27 -8.68 -5.22
N GLU A 512 -16.47 -9.45 -6.28
CA GLU A 512 -16.83 -10.87 -6.21
C GLU A 512 -15.57 -11.69 -5.98
N VAL A 513 -15.53 -12.50 -4.92
CA VAL A 513 -14.45 -13.45 -4.68
C VAL A 513 -14.67 -14.65 -5.61
N THR A 514 -13.79 -14.78 -6.61
CA THR A 514 -13.91 -15.82 -7.65
C THR A 514 -13.12 -17.08 -7.32
N THR A 515 -12.04 -16.93 -6.54
CA THR A 515 -11.23 -18.05 -6.06
C THR A 515 -10.75 -17.79 -4.63
N LEU A 516 -10.91 -18.78 -3.75
CA LEU A 516 -10.35 -18.78 -2.41
C LEU A 516 -10.04 -20.19 -1.97
N ASN A 517 -8.77 -20.53 -1.93
CA ASN A 517 -8.21 -21.77 -1.39
C ASN A 517 -6.79 -21.49 -0.88
N GLU A 518 -6.11 -22.46 -0.29
CA GLU A 518 -4.79 -22.27 0.34
C GLU A 518 -3.68 -21.83 -0.63
N ASN A 519 -3.89 -22.04 -1.94
CA ASN A 519 -2.88 -21.77 -2.98
C ASN A 519 -3.19 -20.54 -3.82
N ASP A 520 -4.50 -20.26 -4.06
CA ASP A 520 -4.93 -19.26 -5.02
C ASP A 520 -6.02 -18.37 -4.42
N TYR A 521 -5.92 -17.08 -4.72
CA TYR A 521 -6.91 -16.06 -4.44
C TYR A 521 -7.14 -15.18 -5.66
N SER A 522 -8.41 -14.95 -6.00
CA SER A 522 -8.79 -13.95 -7.01
C SER A 522 -10.15 -13.34 -6.70
N GLU A 523 -10.30 -12.09 -7.10
CA GLU A 523 -11.55 -11.34 -7.01
C GLU A 523 -11.75 -10.45 -8.23
N GLU A 524 -13.00 -10.18 -8.60
CA GLU A 524 -13.37 -9.28 -9.68
C GLU A 524 -14.15 -8.08 -9.15
N LEU A 525 -13.74 -6.86 -9.54
CA LEU A 525 -14.43 -5.63 -9.16
C LEU A 525 -15.82 -5.58 -9.81
N VAL A 526 -16.88 -5.49 -8.98
CA VAL A 526 -18.28 -5.41 -9.43
C VAL A 526 -18.79 -3.97 -9.37
N SER A 527 -18.46 -3.23 -8.32
CA SER A 527 -18.96 -1.88 -8.12
C SER A 527 -17.97 -1.01 -7.36
N SER A 528 -17.96 0.29 -7.67
CA SER A 528 -17.18 1.30 -6.94
C SER A 528 -18.10 2.41 -6.48
N VAL A 529 -18.03 2.74 -5.19
CA VAL A 529 -18.76 3.84 -4.58
C VAL A 529 -17.81 5.00 -4.32
N LYS A 530 -18.13 6.16 -4.86
CA LYS A 530 -17.40 7.43 -4.68
C LYS A 530 -18.32 8.47 -4.06
N PRO A 531 -17.83 9.44 -3.28
CA PRO A 531 -18.67 10.37 -2.52
C PRO A 531 -19.27 11.49 -3.38
N ASN A 532 -20.06 11.14 -4.42
CA ASN A 532 -20.59 12.09 -5.41
C ASN A 532 -22.06 12.42 -5.21
N TRP A 533 -22.77 11.76 -4.28
CA TRP A 533 -24.23 11.87 -4.14
C TRP A 533 -24.68 13.06 -3.29
N ASP A 534 -23.79 13.67 -2.50
CA ASP A 534 -24.08 14.86 -1.68
C ASP A 534 -22.84 15.76 -1.67
N LYS A 535 -23.02 17.07 -1.90
CA LYS A 535 -21.91 18.06 -1.92
C LYS A 535 -21.15 18.20 -0.59
N LYS A 536 -21.75 17.77 0.51
CA LYS A 536 -21.14 17.81 1.84
C LYS A 536 -20.48 16.48 2.22
N ILE A 537 -20.77 15.40 1.49
CA ILE A 537 -20.11 14.11 1.68
C ILE A 537 -18.87 14.09 0.80
N ILE A 538 -17.73 13.83 1.41
CA ILE A 538 -16.44 13.87 0.73
C ILE A 538 -15.69 12.54 0.83
N GLY A 539 -16.21 11.56 1.56
CA GLY A 539 -15.64 10.24 1.74
C GLY A 539 -16.65 9.25 2.31
N THR A 540 -16.30 7.97 2.22
CA THR A 540 -16.99 6.83 2.84
C THR A 540 -16.03 5.64 2.78
N HIS A 541 -15.99 4.75 3.78
CA HIS A 541 -15.03 3.65 3.72
C HIS A 541 -15.54 2.31 4.22
N THR A 542 -16.67 2.24 4.91
CA THR A 542 -17.28 0.98 5.32
C THR A 542 -18.69 0.81 4.80
N PHE A 543 -19.05 -0.43 4.54
CA PHE A 543 -20.40 -0.86 4.14
C PHE A 543 -20.76 -2.14 4.87
N ASN A 544 -21.88 -2.13 5.59
CA ASN A 544 -22.43 -3.32 6.21
C ASN A 544 -23.94 -3.44 5.98
N ARG A 545 -24.43 -4.69 5.92
CA ARG A 545 -25.84 -5.00 5.77
C ARG A 545 -26.20 -6.22 6.63
N VAL A 546 -27.28 -6.08 7.42
CA VAL A 546 -27.90 -7.21 8.13
C VAL A 546 -29.41 -7.02 8.11
N GLY A 547 -30.15 -8.04 7.68
CA GLY A 547 -31.60 -7.91 7.48
C GLY A 547 -31.94 -6.77 6.51
N ASN A 548 -32.82 -5.88 6.96
CA ASN A 548 -33.24 -4.71 6.18
C ASN A 548 -32.33 -3.49 6.38
N LEU A 549 -31.45 -3.50 7.38
CA LEU A 549 -30.57 -2.37 7.66
C LEU A 549 -29.33 -2.42 6.75
N HIS A 550 -29.15 -1.34 5.98
CA HIS A 550 -27.93 -1.01 5.26
C HIS A 550 -27.30 0.18 5.92
N ILE A 551 -26.04 0.11 6.26
CA ILE A 551 -25.30 1.18 6.94
C ILE A 551 -23.94 1.40 6.31
N ILE A 552 -23.56 2.65 6.22
CA ILE A 552 -22.22 3.11 5.81
C ILE A 552 -21.75 4.19 6.78
N ASP A 553 -20.49 4.42 6.81
CA ASP A 553 -19.97 5.68 7.32
C ASP A 553 -19.72 6.68 6.17
N ALA A 554 -19.56 7.94 6.50
CA ALA A 554 -19.24 8.98 5.54
C ALA A 554 -18.54 10.17 6.20
N ILE A 555 -17.62 10.81 5.47
CA ILE A 555 -17.02 12.07 5.91
C ILE A 555 -17.94 13.21 5.51
N TYR A 556 -18.53 13.85 6.51
CA TYR A 556 -19.43 14.97 6.35
C TYR A 556 -18.72 16.30 6.63
N ARG A 557 -18.78 17.18 5.64
CA ARG A 557 -18.15 18.49 5.71
C ARG A 557 -19.08 19.53 6.33
N ARG A 558 -18.67 20.12 7.44
CA ARG A 558 -19.40 21.18 8.14
C ARG A 558 -18.47 22.30 8.62
N ARG A 559 -19.03 23.43 9.00
CA ARG A 559 -18.24 24.50 9.64
C ARG A 559 -17.84 24.08 11.06
N LYS A 560 -16.63 24.47 11.46
CA LYS A 560 -16.17 24.33 12.85
C LYS A 560 -16.99 25.19 13.78
#